data_cbb80e17e6f9c0ebb1b8b46f5fda912d
#
_entry.id   cbb80e17e6f9c0ebb1b8b46f5fda912d
#
_cell.length_a   1.000
_cell.length_b   1.000
_cell.length_c   1.000
_cell.angle_alpha   90.00
_cell.angle_beta   90.00
_cell.angle_gamma   90.00
#
_symmetry.space_group_name_H-M   'P 1'
#
loop_
_entity.id
_entity.type
_entity.pdbx_description
1 polymer ?
#
loop_
_entity_poly.entity_id
_entity_poly.type
_entity_poly.pdbx_seq_one_letter_code
_entity_poly.pdbx_strand_id
1 'polypeptide(L)'
;MKRKIAIYILSVISLLTVISCFDEFDPNSYKPVFTINGFSATDEIKISSLVAYWPFDGSLKEEKSGVSGENSGTTFVNGFKGQALNLNVANKSYITFDPGSAITGLQSFTISFWVNPVFVDQNSDNGIDGILGLVNLSNPAGFWGNIDWFVENGSNPNAAKIVAHVVSGSSETWMNVSNYKGLFNAWSNHTLTYDATTSKFTYYINGSVGTTANAGWSGPIQFVGSGPMVFGAVQFQTTPSIGCCGNQPWASYLTGQLDEVRIYNTALSSDEVRALVVLQGKGK
;
A
#
# COMPACT_ATOMS: atom_id res chain seq x y z
N MET A 1 15.36 58.70 56.37
CA MET A 1 15.67 57.29 56.15
C MET A 1 14.51 56.52 55.56
N LYS A 2 13.30 56.55 56.05
CA LYS A 2 12.14 55.76 55.55
C LYS A 2 11.75 56.02 54.07
N ARG A 3 11.89 57.24 53.55
CA ARG A 3 11.57 57.59 52.13
C ARG A 3 12.60 57.02 51.13
N LYS A 4 13.88 56.94 51.47
CA LYS A 4 14.90 56.38 50.60
C LYS A 4 14.80 54.84 50.51
N ILE A 5 14.41 54.16 51.56
CA ILE A 5 14.21 52.71 51.59
C ILE A 5 13.01 52.32 50.72
N ALA A 6 11.91 53.06 50.72
CA ALA A 6 10.74 52.86 49.86
C ALA A 6 11.05 52.96 48.35
N ILE A 7 11.93 53.89 47.95
CA ILE A 7 12.34 54.06 46.54
C ILE A 7 13.21 52.88 46.09
N TYR A 8 14.12 52.37 46.94
CA TYR A 8 14.93 51.20 46.59
C TYR A 8 14.10 49.90 46.52
N ILE A 9 13.07 49.74 47.35
CA ILE A 9 12.14 48.59 47.28
C ILE A 9 11.28 48.67 46.01
N LEU A 10 10.81 49.86 45.61
CA LEU A 10 10.06 50.00 44.37
C LEU A 10 10.90 49.75 43.13
N SER A 11 12.19 50.17 43.12
CA SER A 11 13.10 49.91 41.99
C SER A 11 13.51 48.45 41.87
N VAL A 12 13.65 47.73 42.97
CA VAL A 12 13.94 46.28 42.98
C VAL A 12 12.72 45.45 42.51
N ILE A 13 11.51 45.85 42.93
CA ILE A 13 10.26 45.20 42.46
C ILE A 13 10.04 45.48 40.96
N SER A 14 10.35 46.67 40.45
CA SER A 14 10.29 47.01 39.03
C SER A 14 11.30 46.22 38.19
N LEU A 15 12.48 45.87 38.75
CA LEU A 15 13.47 45.05 38.05
C LEU A 15 13.12 43.58 38.00
N LEU A 16 12.36 43.05 39.00
CA LEU A 16 11.91 41.65 39.06
C LEU A 16 10.73 41.34 38.14
N THR A 17 9.98 42.37 37.69
CA THR A 17 8.85 42.15 36.77
C THR A 17 9.24 42.07 35.31
N VAL A 18 10.50 42.33 34.93
CA VAL A 18 10.99 42.31 33.56
C VAL A 18 11.65 40.94 33.20
N ILE A 19 11.76 40.02 34.17
CA ILE A 19 12.45 38.72 33.95
C ILE A 19 11.47 37.60 33.55
N SER A 20 10.16 37.87 33.46
CA SER A 20 9.17 36.80 33.30
C SER A 20 8.53 36.66 31.91
N CYS A 21 9.17 37.16 30.86
CA CYS A 21 8.69 36.96 29.49
C CYS A 21 9.83 36.94 28.48
N PHE A 22 10.83 36.09 28.75
CA PHE A 22 11.67 35.58 27.68
C PHE A 22 11.45 34.05 27.65
N ASP A 23 10.38 33.63 27.03
CA ASP A 23 10.37 32.30 26.40
C ASP A 23 11.54 32.38 25.41
N GLU A 24 12.52 31.53 25.63
CA GLU A 24 13.68 31.43 24.75
C GLU A 24 13.15 31.17 23.34
N PHE A 25 13.42 32.10 22.41
CA PHE A 25 12.96 32.01 21.03
C PHE A 25 13.57 30.71 20.44
N ASP A 26 12.78 29.63 20.38
CA ASP A 26 13.16 28.42 19.66
C ASP A 26 12.78 28.59 18.18
N PRO A 27 13.76 28.83 17.28
CA PRO A 27 13.50 28.96 15.85
C PRO A 27 12.92 27.70 15.22
N ASN A 28 12.97 26.54 15.90
CA ASN A 28 12.38 25.30 15.42
C ASN A 28 10.87 25.23 15.70
N SER A 29 10.36 25.96 16.70
CA SER A 29 8.92 26.04 17.00
C SER A 29 8.13 26.76 15.90
N TYR A 30 8.79 27.50 15.04
CA TYR A 30 8.20 28.25 13.92
C TYR A 30 8.42 27.60 12.54
N LYS A 31 9.05 26.43 12.48
CA LYS A 31 9.17 25.70 11.21
C LYS A 31 7.79 25.27 10.77
N PRO A 32 7.31 25.69 9.59
CA PRO A 32 6.03 25.23 9.09
C PRO A 32 6.05 23.71 8.96
N VAL A 33 5.06 23.04 9.56
CA VAL A 33 4.87 21.62 9.36
C VAL A 33 4.49 21.38 7.92
N PHE A 34 5.24 20.53 7.22
CA PHE A 34 4.86 20.14 5.86
C PHE A 34 3.51 19.44 5.91
N THR A 35 2.54 19.94 5.17
CA THR A 35 1.23 19.33 5.02
C THR A 35 0.89 19.16 3.54
N ILE A 36 0.11 18.15 3.24
CA ILE A 36 -0.50 17.92 1.92
C ILE A 36 -1.98 17.60 2.10
N ASN A 37 -2.84 18.37 1.45
CA ASN A 37 -4.30 18.27 1.57
C ASN A 37 -4.80 18.28 3.03
N GLY A 38 -4.09 19.03 3.92
CA GLY A 38 -4.42 19.13 5.35
C GLY A 38 -3.78 18.06 6.25
N PHE A 39 -3.09 17.06 5.71
CA PHE A 39 -2.44 15.99 6.46
C PHE A 39 -0.94 16.25 6.62
N SER A 40 -0.38 15.95 7.80
CA SER A 40 1.04 16.09 8.12
C SER A 40 1.77 14.75 8.29
N ALA A 41 1.02 13.68 8.54
CA ALA A 41 1.50 12.32 8.69
C ALA A 41 0.49 11.31 8.13
N THR A 42 0.98 10.09 7.77
CA THR A 42 0.12 9.06 7.18
C THR A 42 -0.90 8.48 8.15
N ASP A 43 -0.65 8.55 9.45
CA ASP A 43 -1.57 8.10 10.49
C ASP A 43 -2.77 9.03 10.73
N GLU A 44 -2.75 10.24 10.18
CA GLU A 44 -3.91 11.13 10.15
C GLU A 44 -4.93 10.71 9.08
N ILE A 45 -4.52 9.88 8.10
CA ILE A 45 -5.35 9.51 6.95
C ILE A 45 -6.18 8.27 7.30
N LYS A 46 -7.44 8.48 7.70
CA LYS A 46 -8.41 7.40 7.97
C LYS A 46 -7.86 6.24 8.81
N ILE A 47 -7.06 6.53 9.84
CA ILE A 47 -6.40 5.51 10.66
C ILE A 47 -7.40 4.51 11.28
N SER A 48 -8.62 4.97 11.62
CA SER A 48 -9.70 4.12 12.14
C SER A 48 -10.24 3.13 11.10
N SER A 49 -10.00 3.40 9.82
CA SER A 49 -10.39 2.55 8.69
C SER A 49 -9.25 1.66 8.19
N LEU A 50 -8.03 1.83 8.69
CA LEU A 50 -6.89 0.98 8.35
C LEU A 50 -7.05 -0.37 9.04
N VAL A 51 -7.35 -1.41 8.27
CA VAL A 51 -7.65 -2.77 8.77
C VAL A 51 -6.49 -3.74 8.63
N ALA A 52 -5.52 -3.44 7.75
CA ALA A 52 -4.28 -4.21 7.66
C ALA A 52 -3.11 -3.34 7.18
N TYR A 53 -1.91 -3.62 7.69
CA TYR A 53 -0.68 -2.91 7.33
C TYR A 53 0.54 -3.81 7.44
N TRP A 54 1.28 -3.96 6.34
CA TRP A 54 2.56 -4.67 6.25
C TRP A 54 3.65 -3.68 5.87
N PRO A 55 4.47 -3.21 6.84
CA PRO A 55 5.62 -2.36 6.56
C PRO A 55 6.81 -3.12 5.98
N PHE A 56 6.85 -4.46 6.14
CA PHE A 56 7.95 -5.33 5.74
C PHE A 56 9.33 -4.95 6.30
N ASP A 57 9.35 -4.24 7.43
CA ASP A 57 10.59 -3.85 8.14
C ASP A 57 11.23 -5.05 8.86
N GLY A 58 11.80 -5.99 8.09
CA GLY A 58 12.45 -7.20 8.59
C GLY A 58 11.49 -8.24 9.16
N SER A 59 10.18 -8.10 8.91
CA SER A 59 9.14 -8.96 9.45
C SER A 59 8.01 -9.19 8.43
N LEU A 60 7.41 -10.38 8.47
CA LEU A 60 6.17 -10.70 7.75
C LEU A 60 4.92 -10.44 8.60
N LYS A 61 5.07 -9.81 9.75
CA LYS A 61 3.96 -9.54 10.64
C LYS A 61 3.05 -8.46 10.09
N GLU A 62 1.74 -8.71 10.11
CA GLU A 62 0.73 -7.70 9.87
C GLU A 62 0.48 -6.92 11.18
N GLU A 63 0.60 -5.59 11.12
CA GLU A 63 0.67 -4.75 12.31
C GLU A 63 -0.68 -4.57 13.04
N LYS A 64 -1.81 -4.75 12.38
CA LYS A 64 -3.14 -4.57 13.00
C LYS A 64 -3.62 -5.83 13.71
N SER A 65 -3.45 -6.99 13.09
CA SER A 65 -3.84 -8.29 13.65
C SER A 65 -2.72 -8.96 14.43
N GLY A 66 -1.46 -8.63 14.15
CA GLY A 66 -0.28 -9.29 14.69
C GLY A 66 0.01 -10.66 14.07
N VAL A 67 -0.75 -11.06 13.04
CA VAL A 67 -0.56 -12.34 12.34
C VAL A 67 0.68 -12.25 11.45
N SER A 68 1.52 -13.27 11.46
CA SER A 68 2.66 -13.39 10.55
C SER A 68 2.29 -14.22 9.33
N GLY A 69 2.82 -13.81 8.18
CA GLY A 69 2.69 -14.58 6.95
C GLY A 69 3.63 -15.78 6.90
N GLU A 70 3.32 -16.70 5.99
CA GLU A 70 4.15 -17.83 5.64
C GLU A 70 5.09 -17.44 4.51
N ASN A 71 6.39 -17.69 4.72
CA ASN A 71 7.45 -17.33 3.77
C ASN A 71 7.74 -18.48 2.80
N SER A 72 7.69 -18.19 1.51
CA SER A 72 8.24 -19.05 0.47
C SER A 72 9.35 -18.31 -0.28
N GLY A 73 10.59 -18.47 0.16
CA GLY A 73 11.78 -18.02 -0.56
C GLY A 73 12.02 -16.51 -0.61
N THR A 74 11.31 -15.70 0.21
CA THR A 74 11.52 -14.25 0.27
C THR A 74 12.58 -13.88 1.31
N THR A 75 13.15 -12.68 1.16
CA THR A 75 14.11 -12.06 2.08
C THR A 75 13.74 -10.61 2.31
N PHE A 76 14.52 -9.87 3.10
CA PHE A 76 14.35 -8.43 3.30
C PHE A 76 15.59 -7.68 2.80
N VAL A 77 15.34 -6.52 2.18
CA VAL A 77 16.38 -5.61 1.67
C VAL A 77 15.98 -4.17 1.99
N ASN A 78 16.84 -3.20 1.70
CA ASN A 78 16.47 -1.78 1.81
C ASN A 78 15.25 -1.49 0.94
N GLY A 79 14.21 -0.91 1.54
CA GLY A 79 12.92 -0.65 0.94
C GLY A 79 12.69 0.78 0.47
N PHE A 80 11.45 1.06 0.12
CA PHE A 80 10.96 2.42 -0.09
C PHE A 80 11.00 3.20 1.23
N LYS A 81 10.59 2.52 2.32
CA LYS A 81 10.69 3.02 3.69
C LYS A 81 11.23 1.89 4.56
N GLY A 82 12.35 2.12 5.26
CA GLY A 82 12.99 1.07 6.05
C GLY A 82 13.45 -0.11 5.22
N GLN A 83 12.90 -1.30 5.46
CA GLN A 83 13.12 -2.50 4.67
C GLN A 83 11.88 -2.84 3.83
N ALA A 84 12.07 -3.68 2.82
CA ALA A 84 11.02 -4.19 1.95
C ALA A 84 11.12 -5.70 1.80
N LEU A 85 10.01 -6.33 1.48
CA LEU A 85 9.96 -7.71 1.04
C LEU A 85 10.68 -7.84 -0.31
N ASN A 86 11.71 -8.69 -0.37
CA ASN A 86 12.46 -8.97 -1.58
C ASN A 86 12.01 -10.30 -2.19
N LEU A 87 11.62 -10.24 -3.44
CA LEU A 87 11.03 -11.32 -4.23
C LEU A 87 11.95 -11.66 -5.40
N ASN A 88 12.00 -12.94 -5.77
CA ASN A 88 12.85 -13.40 -6.86
C ASN A 88 12.23 -14.61 -7.56
N VAL A 89 12.09 -14.53 -8.87
CA VAL A 89 11.57 -15.63 -9.71
C VAL A 89 12.41 -16.90 -9.63
N ALA A 90 13.74 -16.79 -9.49
CA ALA A 90 14.63 -17.96 -9.36
C ALA A 90 14.32 -18.79 -8.10
N ASN A 91 13.81 -18.16 -7.05
CA ASN A 91 13.40 -18.81 -5.81
C ASN A 91 11.90 -19.14 -5.80
N LYS A 92 11.16 -18.79 -6.85
CA LYS A 92 9.69 -18.87 -6.90
C LYS A 92 9.06 -18.24 -5.66
N SER A 93 9.54 -17.04 -5.28
CA SER A 93 9.25 -16.48 -3.99
C SER A 93 7.91 -15.76 -3.93
N TYR A 94 7.19 -15.99 -2.84
CA TYR A 94 5.93 -15.33 -2.48
C TYR A 94 5.72 -15.45 -0.97
N ILE A 95 4.74 -14.73 -0.44
CA ILE A 95 4.24 -14.94 0.91
C ILE A 95 2.74 -15.17 0.88
N THR A 96 2.23 -15.90 1.88
CA THR A 96 0.79 -16.07 2.09
C THR A 96 0.39 -15.58 3.46
N PHE A 97 -0.84 -15.07 3.56
CA PHE A 97 -1.44 -14.53 4.77
C PHE A 97 -2.87 -15.02 4.95
N ASP A 98 -3.24 -15.36 6.18
CA ASP A 98 -4.66 -15.47 6.55
C ASP A 98 -5.28 -14.06 6.57
N PRO A 99 -6.23 -13.74 5.68
CA PRO A 99 -6.80 -12.39 5.59
C PRO A 99 -7.68 -12.03 6.78
N GLY A 100 -8.19 -12.99 7.53
CA GLY A 100 -9.16 -12.77 8.58
C GLY A 100 -10.46 -12.10 8.10
N SER A 101 -11.42 -11.92 9.01
CA SER A 101 -12.72 -11.32 8.67
C SER A 101 -12.65 -9.83 8.34
N ALA A 102 -11.61 -9.13 8.81
CA ALA A 102 -11.43 -7.70 8.53
C ALA A 102 -11.20 -7.42 7.04
N ILE A 103 -10.58 -8.35 6.33
CA ILE A 103 -10.33 -8.25 4.87
C ILE A 103 -11.42 -8.95 4.08
N THR A 104 -11.83 -10.17 4.47
CA THR A 104 -12.85 -10.91 3.72
C THR A 104 -14.26 -10.29 3.84
N GLY A 105 -14.49 -9.47 4.86
CA GLY A 105 -15.75 -8.75 5.10
C GLY A 105 -15.78 -7.30 4.58
N LEU A 106 -14.80 -6.87 3.77
CA LEU A 106 -14.79 -5.54 3.18
C LEU A 106 -16.04 -5.30 2.34
N GLN A 107 -16.57 -4.08 2.41
CA GLN A 107 -17.72 -3.61 1.62
C GLN A 107 -17.31 -2.51 0.63
N SER A 108 -16.61 -1.52 1.10
CA SER A 108 -15.77 -0.60 0.34
C SER A 108 -14.34 -0.81 0.76
N PHE A 109 -13.37 -0.46 -0.06
CA PHE A 109 -11.97 -0.63 0.33
C PHE A 109 -11.01 0.34 -0.37
N THR A 110 -9.83 0.44 0.21
CA THR A 110 -8.62 0.94 -0.45
C THR A 110 -7.50 -0.05 -0.18
N ILE A 111 -6.81 -0.47 -1.23
CA ILE A 111 -5.55 -1.21 -1.13
C ILE A 111 -4.47 -0.34 -1.74
N SER A 112 -3.39 -0.10 -1.01
CA SER A 112 -2.25 0.71 -1.44
C SER A 112 -0.95 -0.02 -1.11
N PHE A 113 0.02 0.00 -2.03
CA PHE A 113 1.34 -0.56 -1.82
C PHE A 113 2.39 0.13 -2.69
N TRP A 114 3.65 0.01 -2.29
CA TRP A 114 4.80 0.38 -3.09
C TRP A 114 5.44 -0.86 -3.69
N VAL A 115 5.83 -0.78 -4.95
CA VAL A 115 6.50 -1.87 -5.64
C VAL A 115 7.62 -1.34 -6.51
N ASN A 116 8.73 -2.08 -6.55
CA ASN A 116 9.85 -1.84 -7.45
C ASN A 116 10.15 -3.15 -8.18
N PRO A 117 9.41 -3.48 -9.24
CA PRO A 117 9.66 -4.68 -10.03
C PRO A 117 11.00 -4.53 -10.77
N VAL A 118 11.80 -5.57 -10.74
CA VAL A 118 13.00 -5.66 -11.57
C VAL A 118 12.63 -6.36 -12.86
N PHE A 119 13.00 -5.75 -14.00
CA PHE A 119 12.80 -6.40 -15.27
C PHE A 119 13.72 -7.63 -15.38
N VAL A 120 13.10 -8.78 -15.62
CA VAL A 120 13.79 -10.01 -15.94
C VAL A 120 13.29 -10.41 -17.32
N ASP A 121 14.22 -10.50 -18.28
CA ASP A 121 13.86 -11.01 -19.61
C ASP A 121 13.41 -12.46 -19.48
N GLN A 122 12.13 -12.69 -19.65
CA GLN A 122 11.49 -13.99 -19.54
C GLN A 122 11.23 -14.60 -20.93
N ASN A 123 11.83 -14.08 -21.98
CA ASN A 123 11.86 -14.69 -23.32
C ASN A 123 12.55 -16.07 -23.31
N SER A 124 12.46 -16.75 -22.20
CA SER A 124 12.80 -18.15 -22.15
C SER A 124 11.77 -18.94 -22.97
N ASP A 125 12.19 -20.07 -23.45
CA ASP A 125 11.49 -21.05 -24.31
C ASP A 125 10.05 -21.42 -23.91
N ASN A 126 9.52 -20.85 -22.86
CA ASN A 126 8.17 -21.08 -22.36
C ASN A 126 7.16 -20.03 -22.82
N GLY A 127 7.57 -19.08 -23.67
CA GLY A 127 6.67 -18.12 -24.35
C GLY A 127 5.86 -17.23 -23.40
N ILE A 128 6.37 -17.02 -22.18
CA ILE A 128 5.58 -16.37 -21.16
C ILE A 128 5.95 -14.92 -21.09
N ASP A 129 5.07 -14.14 -21.63
CA ASP A 129 4.97 -12.70 -21.32
C ASP A 129 4.44 -12.48 -19.88
N GLY A 130 4.81 -13.37 -19.00
CA GLY A 130 4.48 -13.69 -17.61
C GLY A 130 3.55 -12.75 -16.89
N ILE A 131 2.49 -13.31 -16.33
CA ILE A 131 1.73 -12.63 -15.28
C ILE A 131 2.57 -12.64 -14.01
N LEU A 132 2.92 -11.44 -13.53
CA LEU A 132 3.65 -11.23 -12.28
C LEU A 132 2.66 -10.78 -11.20
N GLY A 133 2.29 -11.66 -10.29
CA GLY A 133 1.37 -11.32 -9.20
C GLY A 133 1.98 -10.30 -8.25
N LEU A 134 1.18 -9.31 -7.84
CA LEU A 134 1.57 -8.26 -6.89
C LEU A 134 0.92 -8.51 -5.53
N VAL A 135 -0.35 -8.14 -5.39
CA VAL A 135 -1.15 -8.29 -4.17
C VAL A 135 -2.47 -8.94 -4.54
N ASN A 136 -2.77 -10.11 -3.98
CA ASN A 136 -3.92 -10.91 -4.36
C ASN A 136 -4.69 -11.39 -3.13
N LEU A 137 -6.01 -11.50 -3.23
CA LEU A 137 -6.88 -12.23 -2.31
C LEU A 137 -7.40 -13.46 -3.03
N SER A 138 -6.92 -14.63 -2.64
CA SER A 138 -7.24 -15.85 -3.36
C SER A 138 -8.68 -16.32 -3.20
N ASN A 139 -9.12 -17.16 -4.13
CA ASN A 139 -10.32 -17.98 -4.05
C ASN A 139 -9.96 -19.42 -4.46
N PRO A 140 -9.80 -20.36 -3.51
CA PRO A 140 -9.38 -21.73 -3.81
C PRO A 140 -10.28 -22.50 -4.77
N ALA A 141 -11.55 -22.13 -4.85
CA ALA A 141 -12.51 -22.76 -5.76
C ALA A 141 -12.45 -22.17 -7.18
N GLY A 142 -11.84 -20.98 -7.34
CA GLY A 142 -11.76 -20.25 -8.60
C GLY A 142 -10.42 -20.44 -9.32
N PHE A 143 -10.41 -20.14 -10.62
CA PHE A 143 -9.19 -19.95 -11.37
C PHE A 143 -8.52 -18.63 -10.95
N TRP A 144 -9.29 -17.54 -10.96
CA TRP A 144 -8.90 -16.25 -10.43
C TRP A 144 -9.32 -16.13 -8.97
N GLY A 145 -8.61 -15.25 -8.23
CA GLY A 145 -8.94 -14.87 -6.86
C GLY A 145 -10.12 -13.91 -6.78
N ASN A 146 -10.44 -13.51 -5.57
CA ASN A 146 -11.37 -12.41 -5.31
C ASN A 146 -10.75 -11.05 -5.66
N ILE A 147 -9.43 -10.94 -5.51
CA ILE A 147 -8.63 -9.82 -6.01
C ILE A 147 -7.38 -10.42 -6.64
N ASP A 148 -7.13 -10.11 -7.91
CA ASP A 148 -5.89 -10.42 -8.59
C ASP A 148 -5.28 -9.12 -9.12
N TRP A 149 -4.18 -8.71 -8.54
CA TRP A 149 -3.44 -7.55 -8.98
C TRP A 149 -2.08 -8.01 -9.51
N PHE A 150 -1.85 -7.77 -10.80
CA PHE A 150 -0.70 -8.34 -11.49
C PHE A 150 -0.24 -7.48 -12.68
N VAL A 151 0.93 -7.78 -13.17
CA VAL A 151 1.47 -7.23 -14.42
C VAL A 151 1.34 -8.28 -15.51
N GLU A 152 0.77 -7.91 -16.65
CA GLU A 152 0.86 -8.65 -17.91
C GLU A 152 1.98 -8.07 -18.79
N ASN A 153 2.45 -8.86 -19.73
CA ASN A 153 3.54 -8.49 -20.64
C ASN A 153 4.80 -8.05 -19.88
N GLY A 154 5.11 -8.76 -18.79
CA GLY A 154 6.31 -8.51 -17.97
C GLY A 154 7.62 -8.63 -18.77
N SER A 155 7.60 -9.22 -19.96
CA SER A 155 8.72 -9.27 -20.91
C SER A 155 8.96 -7.97 -21.69
N ASN A 156 8.04 -6.99 -21.63
CA ASN A 156 8.21 -5.72 -22.31
C ASN A 156 8.35 -4.55 -21.31
N PRO A 157 9.58 -4.11 -21.00
CA PRO A 157 9.81 -3.07 -20.02
C PRO A 157 9.27 -1.68 -20.42
N ASN A 158 8.95 -1.49 -21.69
CA ASN A 158 8.47 -0.22 -22.22
C ASN A 158 6.95 -0.16 -22.41
N ALA A 159 6.25 -1.27 -22.22
CA ALA A 159 4.81 -1.37 -22.48
C ALA A 159 4.11 -2.35 -21.50
N ALA A 160 4.50 -2.32 -20.24
CA ALA A 160 3.85 -3.13 -19.22
C ALA A 160 2.34 -2.84 -19.16
N LYS A 161 1.55 -3.87 -18.96
CA LYS A 161 0.11 -3.75 -18.69
C LYS A 161 -0.13 -4.15 -17.24
N ILE A 162 -0.63 -3.22 -16.45
CA ILE A 162 -1.00 -3.48 -15.07
C ILE A 162 -2.49 -3.78 -15.03
N VAL A 163 -2.86 -4.87 -14.37
CA VAL A 163 -4.23 -5.36 -14.29
C VAL A 163 -4.62 -5.45 -12.82
N ALA A 164 -5.79 -4.93 -12.49
CA ALA A 164 -6.49 -5.24 -11.26
C ALA A 164 -7.84 -5.88 -11.60
N HIS A 165 -7.99 -7.13 -11.25
CA HIS A 165 -9.21 -7.92 -11.41
C HIS A 165 -9.86 -8.09 -10.04
N VAL A 166 -11.15 -7.86 -9.95
CA VAL A 166 -11.90 -7.98 -8.69
C VAL A 166 -13.22 -8.70 -8.93
N VAL A 167 -13.49 -9.71 -8.10
CA VAL A 167 -14.70 -10.52 -8.14
C VAL A 167 -15.59 -10.20 -6.93
N SER A 168 -16.90 -10.08 -7.18
CA SER A 168 -17.94 -9.93 -6.15
C SER A 168 -19.10 -10.86 -6.45
N GLY A 169 -19.32 -11.87 -5.61
CA GLY A 169 -20.29 -12.91 -5.88
C GLY A 169 -20.00 -13.64 -7.19
N SER A 170 -20.91 -13.48 -8.18
CA SER A 170 -20.74 -14.03 -9.53
C SER A 170 -20.35 -13.00 -10.59
N SER A 171 -20.10 -11.76 -10.19
CA SER A 171 -19.74 -10.66 -11.07
C SER A 171 -18.27 -10.30 -10.93
N GLU A 172 -17.67 -9.73 -11.97
CA GLU A 172 -16.26 -9.34 -11.97
C GLU A 172 -16.05 -7.99 -12.63
N THR A 173 -14.93 -7.36 -12.35
CA THR A 173 -14.48 -6.11 -12.98
C THR A 173 -12.99 -6.18 -13.27
N TRP A 174 -12.62 -5.86 -14.49
CA TRP A 174 -11.24 -5.80 -14.95
C TRP A 174 -10.84 -4.35 -15.19
N MET A 175 -9.77 -3.91 -14.55
CA MET A 175 -9.20 -2.57 -14.74
C MET A 175 -7.78 -2.70 -15.28
N ASN A 176 -7.48 -1.99 -16.35
CA ASN A 176 -6.22 -2.10 -17.02
C ASN A 176 -5.56 -0.72 -17.16
N VAL A 177 -4.26 -0.66 -16.89
CA VAL A 177 -3.39 0.44 -17.29
C VAL A 177 -2.38 -0.12 -18.28
N SER A 178 -2.62 0.13 -19.57
CA SER A 178 -1.81 -0.41 -20.67
C SER A 178 -0.70 0.56 -21.06
N ASN A 179 0.38 0.01 -21.61
CA ASN A 179 1.53 0.77 -22.10
C ASN A 179 2.17 1.67 -21.03
N TYR A 180 2.15 1.20 -19.77
CA TYR A 180 2.78 1.92 -18.67
C TYR A 180 4.30 1.85 -18.80
N LYS A 181 4.92 3.02 -18.97
CA LYS A 181 6.38 3.16 -19.07
C LYS A 181 6.94 3.47 -17.68
N GLY A 182 8.06 2.84 -17.34
CA GLY A 182 8.76 3.12 -16.09
C GLY A 182 8.22 2.35 -14.87
N LEU A 183 7.54 1.22 -15.10
CA LEU A 183 7.16 0.31 -14.02
C LEU A 183 8.40 -0.37 -13.42
N PHE A 184 9.31 -0.86 -14.29
CA PHE A 184 10.45 -1.66 -13.86
C PHE A 184 11.64 -0.81 -13.42
N ASN A 185 12.37 -1.30 -12.43
CA ASN A 185 13.59 -0.71 -11.86
C ASN A 185 13.37 0.67 -11.22
N ALA A 186 12.16 0.93 -10.76
CA ALA A 186 11.80 2.15 -10.04
C ALA A 186 10.66 1.87 -9.05
N TRP A 187 10.70 2.54 -7.90
CA TRP A 187 9.59 2.51 -6.96
C TRP A 187 8.38 3.26 -7.53
N SER A 188 7.23 2.61 -7.48
CA SER A 188 5.94 3.23 -7.78
C SER A 188 4.89 2.79 -6.76
N ASN A 189 4.00 3.71 -6.40
CA ASN A 189 2.83 3.40 -5.60
C ASN A 189 1.66 3.03 -6.50
N HIS A 190 0.97 1.98 -6.11
CA HIS A 190 -0.26 1.53 -6.74
C HIS A 190 -1.36 1.51 -5.69
N THR A 191 -2.45 2.20 -5.96
CA THR A 191 -3.61 2.26 -5.07
C THR A 191 -4.89 2.00 -5.84
N LEU A 192 -5.74 1.11 -5.31
CA LEU A 192 -7.06 0.80 -5.82
C LEU A 192 -8.10 1.12 -4.75
N THR A 193 -9.09 1.92 -5.10
CA THR A 193 -10.25 2.17 -4.25
C THR A 193 -11.52 1.59 -4.87
N TYR A 194 -12.38 1.03 -4.03
CA TYR A 194 -13.77 0.69 -4.37
C TYR A 194 -14.71 1.42 -3.42
N ASP A 195 -15.63 2.17 -3.98
CA ASP A 195 -16.68 2.86 -3.25
C ASP A 195 -18.03 2.18 -3.52
N ALA A 196 -18.57 1.49 -2.52
CA ALA A 196 -19.85 0.81 -2.59
C ALA A 196 -21.04 1.76 -2.80
N THR A 197 -20.93 3.03 -2.39
CA THR A 197 -22.00 4.03 -2.55
C THR A 197 -22.22 4.38 -4.01
N THR A 198 -21.12 4.46 -4.77
CA THR A 198 -21.13 4.81 -6.19
C THR A 198 -20.93 3.61 -7.10
N SER A 199 -20.57 2.45 -6.53
CA SER A 199 -20.20 1.22 -7.26
C SER A 199 -19.07 1.46 -8.27
N LYS A 200 -18.07 2.26 -7.85
CA LYS A 200 -16.96 2.66 -8.71
C LYS A 200 -15.62 2.25 -8.15
N PHE A 201 -14.77 1.84 -9.05
CA PHE A 201 -13.34 1.70 -8.83
C PHE A 201 -12.57 2.92 -9.32
N THR A 202 -11.55 3.30 -8.58
CA THR A 202 -10.53 4.25 -9.05
C THR A 202 -9.15 3.64 -8.79
N TYR A 203 -8.35 3.56 -9.84
CA TYR A 203 -6.99 3.09 -9.78
C TYR A 203 -6.02 4.28 -9.89
N TYR A 204 -5.09 4.35 -8.95
CA TYR A 204 -4.10 5.43 -8.87
C TYR A 204 -2.69 4.86 -9.06
N ILE A 205 -1.84 5.66 -9.71
CA ILE A 205 -0.40 5.43 -9.80
C ILE A 205 0.30 6.67 -9.25
N ASN A 206 1.17 6.48 -8.27
CA ASN A 206 1.90 7.57 -7.60
C ASN A 206 0.97 8.70 -7.11
N GLY A 207 -0.21 8.34 -6.57
CA GLY A 207 -1.21 9.26 -6.06
C GLY A 207 -2.02 10.03 -7.10
N SER A 208 -1.85 9.73 -8.38
CA SER A 208 -2.62 10.31 -9.49
C SER A 208 -3.55 9.28 -10.11
N VAL A 209 -4.77 9.70 -10.49
CA VAL A 209 -5.74 8.80 -11.12
C VAL A 209 -5.19 8.27 -12.45
N GLY A 210 -5.08 6.95 -12.55
CA GLY A 210 -4.67 6.25 -13.76
C GLY A 210 -5.87 5.82 -14.61
N THR A 211 -6.87 5.20 -13.97
CA THR A 211 -8.11 4.79 -14.64
C THR A 211 -9.25 4.66 -13.64
N THR A 212 -10.49 4.65 -14.15
CA THR A 212 -11.71 4.40 -13.37
C THR A 212 -12.58 3.38 -14.08
N ALA A 213 -13.37 2.62 -13.32
CA ALA A 213 -14.34 1.69 -13.87
C ALA A 213 -15.61 1.66 -13.00
N ASN A 214 -16.77 1.45 -13.62
CA ASN A 214 -17.93 1.03 -12.87
C ASN A 214 -17.79 -0.46 -12.56
N ALA A 215 -18.19 -0.86 -11.35
CA ALA A 215 -18.22 -2.27 -10.99
C ALA A 215 -19.25 -3.03 -11.83
N GLY A 216 -19.02 -4.31 -12.05
CA GLY A 216 -19.99 -5.22 -12.67
C GLY A 216 -21.21 -5.54 -11.78
N TRP A 217 -21.31 -4.89 -10.61
CA TRP A 217 -22.38 -5.01 -9.61
C TRP A 217 -22.69 -3.65 -9.00
N SER A 218 -23.72 -3.58 -8.14
CA SER A 218 -24.08 -2.38 -7.39
C SER A 218 -23.97 -2.60 -5.89
N GLY A 219 -23.54 -1.57 -5.15
CA GLY A 219 -23.46 -1.59 -3.69
C GLY A 219 -22.20 -2.29 -3.14
N PRO A 220 -22.28 -2.86 -1.94
CA PRO A 220 -21.13 -3.48 -1.26
C PRO A 220 -20.53 -4.63 -2.05
N ILE A 221 -19.19 -4.73 -2.01
CA ILE A 221 -18.49 -5.91 -2.53
C ILE A 221 -18.77 -7.12 -1.64
N GLN A 222 -18.80 -8.31 -2.24
CA GLN A 222 -18.99 -9.59 -1.54
C GLN A 222 -17.90 -10.58 -1.98
N PHE A 223 -16.90 -10.76 -1.15
CA PHE A 223 -15.88 -11.78 -1.36
C PHE A 223 -16.42 -13.14 -0.92
N VAL A 224 -16.53 -14.08 -1.86
CA VAL A 224 -17.04 -15.43 -1.59
C VAL A 224 -15.90 -16.44 -1.71
N GLY A 225 -15.82 -17.34 -0.73
CA GLY A 225 -14.83 -18.42 -0.76
C GLY A 225 -13.38 -17.93 -0.68
N SER A 226 -13.13 -16.82 0.00
CA SER A 226 -11.78 -16.25 0.15
C SER A 226 -10.83 -17.25 0.82
N GLY A 227 -9.70 -17.45 0.20
CA GLY A 227 -8.53 -18.11 0.76
C GLY A 227 -7.49 -17.11 1.23
N PRO A 228 -6.23 -17.53 1.39
CA PRO A 228 -5.14 -16.66 1.79
C PRO A 228 -4.92 -15.48 0.84
N MET A 229 -4.42 -14.36 1.37
CA MET A 229 -3.76 -13.36 0.54
C MET A 229 -2.43 -13.93 0.03
N VAL A 230 -2.04 -13.54 -1.18
CA VAL A 230 -0.78 -13.93 -1.80
C VAL A 230 -0.07 -12.68 -2.32
N PHE A 231 1.18 -12.47 -1.91
CA PHE A 231 2.02 -11.37 -2.37
C PHE A 231 3.21 -11.89 -3.15
N GLY A 232 3.45 -11.35 -4.34
CA GLY A 232 4.56 -11.72 -5.22
C GLY A 232 4.26 -12.83 -6.24
N ALA A 233 3.08 -13.45 -6.17
CA ALA A 233 2.59 -14.42 -7.15
C ALA A 233 1.07 -14.37 -7.23
N VAL A 234 0.47 -14.88 -8.31
CA VAL A 234 -0.96 -15.17 -8.38
C VAL A 234 -1.25 -16.54 -7.73
N GLN A 235 -2.49 -16.76 -7.29
CA GLN A 235 -2.89 -17.90 -6.48
C GLN A 235 -2.52 -19.26 -7.10
N PHE A 236 -2.62 -19.42 -8.42
CA PHE A 236 -2.32 -20.68 -9.08
C PHE A 236 -0.80 -20.97 -9.22
N GLN A 237 0.08 -19.99 -8.90
CA GLN A 237 1.54 -20.16 -8.91
C GLN A 237 2.11 -20.52 -7.53
N THR A 238 1.31 -20.56 -6.48
CA THR A 238 1.75 -21.05 -5.16
C THR A 238 2.06 -22.55 -5.19
N THR A 239 2.79 -23.04 -4.20
CA THR A 239 3.12 -24.48 -4.10
C THR A 239 2.75 -24.98 -2.69
N PRO A 240 1.70 -25.83 -2.56
CA PRO A 240 0.77 -26.24 -3.62
C PRO A 240 -0.03 -25.06 -4.18
N SER A 241 -0.55 -25.22 -5.42
CA SER A 241 -1.44 -24.22 -6.02
C SER A 241 -2.70 -24.03 -5.18
N ILE A 242 -3.00 -22.78 -4.82
CA ILE A 242 -4.24 -22.45 -4.09
C ILE A 242 -5.45 -22.49 -5.03
N GLY A 243 -5.29 -22.13 -6.32
CA GLY A 243 -6.38 -22.15 -7.29
C GLY A 243 -6.79 -23.55 -7.73
N CYS A 244 -8.00 -23.66 -8.27
CA CYS A 244 -8.60 -24.93 -8.72
C CYS A 244 -7.79 -25.72 -9.76
N CYS A 245 -6.93 -25.04 -10.54
CA CYS A 245 -6.50 -25.55 -11.83
C CYS A 245 -4.98 -25.76 -11.96
N GLY A 246 -4.25 -25.63 -10.85
CA GLY A 246 -2.80 -25.82 -10.78
C GLY A 246 -1.98 -24.69 -11.44
N ASN A 247 -0.66 -24.83 -11.37
CA ASN A 247 0.27 -23.87 -11.94
C ASN A 247 0.06 -23.70 -13.44
N GLN A 248 0.20 -22.46 -13.89
CA GLN A 248 0.06 -22.11 -15.30
C GLN A 248 1.42 -21.81 -15.92
N PRO A 249 1.77 -22.39 -17.07
CA PRO A 249 3.09 -22.21 -17.68
C PRO A 249 3.34 -20.78 -18.18
N TRP A 250 2.29 -20.01 -18.40
CA TRP A 250 2.34 -18.61 -18.84
C TRP A 250 2.38 -17.61 -17.69
N ALA A 251 2.39 -18.03 -16.44
CA ALA A 251 2.50 -17.18 -15.26
C ALA A 251 3.85 -17.35 -14.56
N SER A 252 4.30 -16.31 -13.89
CA SER A 252 5.60 -16.25 -13.25
C SER A 252 5.49 -15.63 -11.85
N TYR A 253 6.63 -15.35 -11.25
CA TYR A 253 6.77 -14.74 -9.93
C TYR A 253 7.38 -13.36 -10.07
N LEU A 254 6.99 -12.44 -9.21
CA LEU A 254 7.61 -11.13 -9.16
C LEU A 254 9.09 -11.26 -8.82
N THR A 255 9.94 -10.55 -9.57
CA THR A 255 11.28 -10.21 -9.13
C THR A 255 11.31 -8.73 -8.80
N GLY A 256 11.75 -8.39 -7.59
CA GLY A 256 11.78 -7.00 -7.12
C GLY A 256 11.39 -6.86 -5.66
N GLN A 257 10.93 -5.69 -5.27
CA GLN A 257 10.58 -5.38 -3.89
C GLN A 257 9.11 -4.96 -3.79
N LEU A 258 8.48 -5.33 -2.66
CA LEU A 258 7.14 -4.90 -2.25
C LEU A 258 7.23 -4.29 -0.86
N ASP A 259 6.55 -3.15 -0.63
CA ASP A 259 6.67 -2.39 0.59
C ASP A 259 5.39 -1.64 0.93
N GLU A 260 5.22 -1.30 2.21
CA GLU A 260 4.16 -0.40 2.72
C GLU A 260 2.74 -0.79 2.26
N VAL A 261 2.40 -2.09 2.31
CA VAL A 261 1.07 -2.57 1.91
C VAL A 261 0.04 -2.21 2.97
N ARG A 262 -0.99 -1.48 2.57
CA ARG A 262 -2.06 -1.00 3.45
C ARG A 262 -3.43 -1.33 2.88
N ILE A 263 -4.35 -1.78 3.75
CA ILE A 263 -5.75 -2.02 3.40
C ILE A 263 -6.65 -1.22 4.34
N TYR A 264 -7.55 -0.46 3.75
CA TYR A 264 -8.58 0.31 4.46
C TYR A 264 -9.96 -0.26 4.13
N ASN A 265 -10.87 -0.26 5.08
CA ASN A 265 -12.27 -0.66 4.89
C ASN A 265 -13.16 0.48 4.36
N THR A 266 -12.57 1.44 3.69
CA THR A 266 -13.25 2.59 3.06
C THR A 266 -12.54 2.96 1.76
N ALA A 267 -13.25 3.56 0.83
CA ALA A 267 -12.64 4.22 -0.32
C ALA A 267 -12.02 5.54 0.13
N LEU A 268 -10.69 5.67 0.05
CA LEU A 268 -10.02 6.94 0.23
C LEU A 268 -10.36 7.86 -0.95
N SER A 269 -10.56 9.15 -0.66
CA SER A 269 -10.67 10.18 -1.69
C SER A 269 -9.34 10.40 -2.44
N SER A 270 -9.40 11.02 -3.60
CA SER A 270 -8.20 11.34 -4.38
C SER A 270 -7.21 12.21 -3.60
N ASP A 271 -7.71 13.11 -2.75
CA ASP A 271 -6.88 13.95 -1.89
C ASP A 271 -6.19 13.14 -0.79
N GLU A 272 -6.89 12.18 -0.18
CA GLU A 272 -6.35 11.27 0.82
C GLU A 272 -5.32 10.32 0.21
N VAL A 273 -5.59 9.75 -0.97
CA VAL A 273 -4.62 8.90 -1.69
C VAL A 273 -3.36 9.70 -2.05
N ARG A 274 -3.52 10.91 -2.57
CA ARG A 274 -2.38 11.78 -2.88
C ARG A 274 -1.58 12.13 -1.63
N ALA A 275 -2.26 12.45 -0.53
CA ALA A 275 -1.60 12.75 0.74
C ALA A 275 -0.82 11.54 1.25
N LEU A 276 -1.42 10.34 1.25
CA LEU A 276 -0.77 9.10 1.66
C LEU A 276 0.54 8.87 0.91
N VAL A 277 0.50 8.95 -0.42
CA VAL A 277 1.66 8.70 -1.28
C VAL A 277 2.76 9.74 -1.06
N VAL A 278 2.40 11.03 -1.00
CA VAL A 278 3.37 12.12 -0.81
C VAL A 278 4.00 12.06 0.58
N LEU A 279 3.23 11.78 1.62
CA LEU A 279 3.72 11.68 2.99
C LEU A 279 4.64 10.47 3.17
N GLN A 280 4.28 9.31 2.61
CA GLN A 280 5.18 8.14 2.57
C GLN A 280 6.51 8.47 1.89
N GLY A 281 6.48 9.18 0.75
CA GLY A 281 7.68 9.66 0.05
C GLY A 281 8.52 10.66 0.85
N LYS A 282 7.99 11.24 1.93
CA LYS A 282 8.68 12.10 2.89
C LYS A 282 9.11 11.37 4.16
N GLY A 283 8.86 10.06 4.25
CA GLY A 283 9.14 9.24 5.43
C GLY A 283 8.23 9.52 6.63
N LYS A 284 7.02 10.01 6.37
CA LYS A 284 6.04 10.42 7.39
C LYS A 284 4.88 9.45 7.52
#